data_628df771511ec5bcb7b13a97cdf042f9
#
_entry.id   628df771511ec5bcb7b13a97cdf042f9
#
_cell.length_a   1.000
_cell.length_b   1.000
_cell.length_c   1.000
_cell.angle_alpha   90.00
_cell.angle_beta   90.00
_cell.angle_gamma   90.00
#
_symmetry.space_group_name_H-M   'P 1'
#
loop_
_entity.id
_entity.type
_entity.pdbx_description
1 polymer ?
#
loop_
_entity_poly.entity_id
_entity_poly.type
_entity_poly.pdbx_seq_one_letter_code
_entity_poly.pdbx_strand_id
1 'polypeptide(L)'
;KSENAGGGFEGHLRSAVSERAVTTGLVKLVGGVLVSLAAVFIADIDAGLVGLTRGAAIVALSANLLNLFDRAPARSSKVSLLWFAALLVSVFIWGDSYAGVHLVWAAGVVGISTGLMPSELIERHMQGDTGVNATGAILGFCTVLVSTSTIQWIVLALLAGFNLASERTSFSQVIADNPLLSRLDRVGRKESNA
;
A
#
# COMPACT_ATOMS: atom_id res chain seq x y z
N LYS A 1 5.97 28.74 -16.95
CA LYS A 1 5.37 29.50 -15.83
C LYS A 1 4.13 28.75 -15.40
N SER A 2 4.04 28.44 -14.10
CA SER A 2 2.98 27.75 -13.36
C SER A 2 2.99 26.21 -13.42
N GLU A 3 4.04 25.59 -12.87
CA GLU A 3 4.02 24.21 -12.42
C GLU A 3 4.17 24.19 -10.90
N ASN A 4 3.11 24.59 -10.20
CA ASN A 4 2.96 24.39 -8.76
C ASN A 4 1.45 24.23 -8.47
N ALA A 5 0.80 23.29 -9.14
CA ALA A 5 -0.49 22.79 -8.70
C ALA A 5 -0.21 21.66 -7.71
N GLY A 6 -0.53 21.88 -6.43
CA GLY A 6 -0.22 21.00 -5.32
C GLY A 6 -0.53 19.54 -5.60
N GLY A 7 0.51 18.72 -5.62
CA GLY A 7 0.42 17.29 -5.72
C GLY A 7 0.06 16.70 -4.38
N GLY A 8 -1.22 16.55 -4.09
CA GLY A 8 -1.79 15.90 -2.93
C GLY A 8 -3.29 15.72 -3.13
N PHE A 9 -3.91 14.90 -2.28
CA PHE A 9 -5.34 14.63 -2.33
C PHE A 9 -6.20 15.91 -2.40
N GLU A 10 -5.86 16.93 -1.58
CA GLU A 10 -6.54 18.23 -1.60
C GLU A 10 -6.38 18.97 -2.93
N GLY A 11 -5.19 18.92 -3.55
CA GLY A 11 -4.93 19.56 -4.83
C GLY A 11 -5.79 18.98 -5.95
N HIS A 12 -5.88 17.64 -6.01
CA HIS A 12 -6.71 16.96 -7.02
C HIS A 12 -8.20 17.19 -6.82
N LEU A 13 -8.67 17.22 -5.57
CA LEU A 13 -10.07 17.47 -5.27
C LEU A 13 -10.45 18.94 -5.58
N ARG A 14 -9.57 19.88 -5.27
CA ARG A 14 -9.77 21.30 -5.52
C ARG A 14 -9.77 21.62 -7.03
N SER A 15 -8.87 21.03 -7.80
CA SER A 15 -8.84 21.16 -9.26
C SER A 15 -10.07 20.54 -9.91
N ALA A 16 -10.52 19.37 -9.45
CA ALA A 16 -11.73 18.72 -9.96
C ALA A 16 -13.00 19.56 -9.71
N VAL A 17 -13.06 20.25 -8.57
CA VAL A 17 -14.21 21.10 -8.21
C VAL A 17 -14.15 22.46 -8.92
N SER A 18 -12.95 23.06 -9.06
CA SER A 18 -12.80 24.41 -9.64
C SER A 18 -12.79 24.43 -11.17
N GLU A 19 -12.23 23.40 -11.81
CA GLU A 19 -12.05 23.36 -13.27
C GLU A 19 -13.03 22.43 -13.99
N ARG A 20 -13.89 21.71 -13.26
CA ARG A 20 -14.78 20.64 -13.78
C ARG A 20 -14.02 19.61 -14.62
N ALA A 21 -12.70 19.48 -14.41
CA ALA A 21 -11.84 18.52 -15.11
C ALA A 21 -11.72 17.23 -14.30
N VAL A 22 -12.07 16.12 -14.92
CA VAL A 22 -11.82 14.80 -14.34
C VAL A 22 -10.32 14.53 -14.42
N THR A 23 -9.61 14.70 -13.31
CA THR A 23 -8.16 14.43 -13.26
C THR A 23 -7.90 12.92 -13.17
N THR A 24 -6.78 12.46 -13.72
CA THR A 24 -6.34 11.06 -13.61
C THR A 24 -6.27 10.61 -12.14
N GLY A 25 -5.89 11.51 -11.23
CA GLY A 25 -5.85 11.24 -9.79
C GLY A 25 -7.25 10.96 -9.20
N LEU A 26 -8.28 11.71 -9.63
CA LEU A 26 -9.66 11.47 -9.20
C LEU A 26 -10.18 10.12 -9.71
N VAL A 27 -9.89 9.76 -10.96
CA VAL A 27 -10.27 8.44 -11.52
C VAL A 27 -9.62 7.31 -10.74
N LYS A 28 -8.32 7.41 -10.43
CA LYS A 28 -7.61 6.43 -9.60
C LYS A 28 -8.22 6.30 -8.21
N LEU A 29 -8.55 7.42 -7.58
CA LEU A 29 -9.16 7.45 -6.25
C LEU A 29 -10.53 6.77 -6.25
N VAL A 30 -11.44 7.24 -7.11
CA VAL A 30 -12.82 6.71 -7.17
C VAL A 30 -12.79 5.24 -7.58
N GLY A 31 -12.01 4.89 -8.61
CA GLY A 31 -11.82 3.51 -9.05
C GLY A 31 -11.27 2.61 -7.93
N GLY A 32 -10.26 3.07 -7.21
CA GLY A 32 -9.69 2.35 -6.08
C GLY A 32 -10.70 2.10 -4.96
N VAL A 33 -11.50 3.10 -4.60
CA VAL A 33 -12.58 2.96 -3.60
C VAL A 33 -13.64 1.96 -4.07
N LEU A 34 -14.10 2.07 -5.32
CA LEU A 34 -15.12 1.16 -5.86
C LEU A 34 -14.63 -0.28 -5.92
N VAL A 35 -13.40 -0.51 -6.39
CA VAL A 35 -12.80 -1.85 -6.42
C VAL A 35 -12.63 -2.42 -5.02
N SER A 36 -12.20 -1.59 -4.06
CA SER A 36 -12.04 -2.02 -2.66
C SER A 36 -13.38 -2.41 -2.02
N LEU A 37 -14.42 -1.62 -2.25
CA LEU A 37 -15.77 -1.93 -1.79
C LEU A 37 -16.29 -3.22 -2.43
N ALA A 38 -16.13 -3.38 -3.74
CA ALA A 38 -16.56 -4.59 -4.45
C ALA A 38 -15.80 -5.83 -3.95
N ALA A 39 -14.49 -5.74 -3.75
CA ALA A 39 -13.68 -6.87 -3.27
C ALA A 39 -14.15 -7.36 -1.89
N VAL A 40 -14.35 -6.43 -0.94
CA VAL A 40 -14.79 -6.78 0.42
C VAL A 40 -16.24 -7.26 0.43
N PHE A 41 -17.11 -6.67 -0.40
CA PHE A 41 -18.51 -7.10 -0.54
C PHE A 41 -18.62 -8.52 -1.11
N ILE A 42 -17.88 -8.82 -2.19
CA ILE A 42 -17.89 -10.16 -2.83
C ILE A 42 -17.30 -11.23 -1.90
N ALA A 43 -16.36 -10.88 -1.05
CA ALA A 43 -15.78 -11.80 -0.08
C ALA A 43 -16.76 -12.18 1.06
N ASP A 44 -17.95 -11.57 1.08
CA ASP A 44 -19.03 -11.84 2.05
C ASP A 44 -18.53 -11.85 3.51
N ILE A 45 -17.71 -10.85 3.82
CA ILE A 45 -17.20 -10.70 5.18
C ILE A 45 -18.35 -10.15 6.02
N ASP A 46 -18.99 -11.05 6.78
CA ASP A 46 -20.18 -10.78 7.60
C ASP A 46 -19.87 -9.80 8.75
N ALA A 47 -19.86 -8.51 8.42
CA ALA A 47 -19.58 -7.44 9.37
C ALA A 47 -20.52 -6.22 9.16
N GLY A 48 -21.55 -6.39 8.36
CA GLY A 48 -22.50 -5.33 8.02
C GLY A 48 -21.83 -4.11 7.36
N LEU A 49 -22.51 -2.99 7.31
CA LEU A 49 -22.02 -1.77 6.64
C LEU A 49 -20.70 -1.23 7.25
N VAL A 50 -20.55 -1.33 8.57
CA VAL A 50 -19.32 -0.88 9.26
C VAL A 50 -18.13 -1.74 8.88
N GLY A 51 -18.31 -3.06 8.79
CA GLY A 51 -17.23 -3.96 8.36
C GLY A 51 -16.87 -3.77 6.90
N LEU A 52 -17.86 -3.60 6.03
CA LEU A 52 -17.66 -3.32 4.62
C LEU A 52 -16.83 -2.04 4.40
N THR A 53 -17.24 -0.94 5.03
CA THR A 53 -16.54 0.35 4.88
C THR A 53 -15.15 0.32 5.50
N ARG A 54 -14.98 -0.30 6.67
CA ARG A 54 -13.68 -0.51 7.30
C ARG A 54 -12.74 -1.33 6.41
N GLY A 55 -13.22 -2.47 5.91
CA GLY A 55 -12.42 -3.35 5.05
C GLY A 55 -12.02 -2.66 3.75
N ALA A 56 -12.97 -1.99 3.09
CA ALA A 56 -12.68 -1.24 1.87
C ALA A 56 -11.67 -0.10 2.11
N ALA A 57 -11.77 0.60 3.24
CA ALA A 57 -10.79 1.63 3.62
C ALA A 57 -9.39 1.03 3.84
N ILE A 58 -9.29 -0.13 4.50
CA ILE A 58 -8.01 -0.83 4.67
C ILE A 58 -7.41 -1.17 3.29
N VAL A 59 -8.18 -1.75 2.38
CA VAL A 59 -7.69 -2.11 1.04
C VAL A 59 -7.21 -0.88 0.27
N ALA A 60 -8.02 0.17 0.20
CA ALA A 60 -7.70 1.39 -0.53
C ALA A 60 -6.46 2.11 0.04
N LEU A 61 -6.39 2.28 1.36
CA LEU A 61 -5.27 2.94 2.03
C LEU A 61 -3.98 2.11 1.97
N SER A 62 -4.10 0.78 1.93
CA SER A 62 -2.96 -0.13 1.73
C SER A 62 -2.34 0.04 0.35
N ALA A 63 -3.17 0.10 -0.69
CA ALA A 63 -2.73 0.37 -2.06
C ALA A 63 -1.98 1.70 -2.13
N ASN A 64 -2.57 2.77 -1.58
CA ASN A 64 -1.94 4.09 -1.59
C ASN A 64 -0.66 4.12 -0.76
N LEU A 65 -0.62 3.48 0.41
CA LEU A 65 0.58 3.44 1.25
C LEU A 65 1.75 2.77 0.51
N LEU A 66 1.53 1.64 -0.15
CA LEU A 66 2.60 0.96 -0.87
C LEU A 66 3.11 1.82 -2.05
N ASN A 67 2.21 2.54 -2.72
CA ASN A 67 2.57 3.52 -3.75
C ASN A 67 3.43 4.67 -3.20
N LEU A 68 3.17 5.13 -1.98
CA LEU A 68 4.00 6.16 -1.33
C LEU A 68 5.43 5.68 -1.04
N PHE A 69 5.62 4.36 -0.84
CA PHE A 69 6.94 3.77 -0.68
C PHE A 69 7.67 3.52 -2.00
N ASP A 70 6.98 3.47 -3.15
CA ASP A 70 7.57 3.23 -4.47
C ASP A 70 8.29 4.48 -5.04
N ARG A 71 9.11 5.11 -4.19
CA ARG A 71 9.91 6.29 -4.50
C ARG A 71 11.41 6.01 -4.53
N ALA A 72 11.82 4.76 -4.32
CA ALA A 72 13.21 4.34 -4.33
C ALA A 72 13.30 2.84 -4.64
N PRO A 73 14.40 2.39 -5.27
CA PRO A 73 14.59 1.04 -5.76
C PRO A 73 14.31 -0.03 -4.69
N ALA A 74 13.44 -0.97 -5.00
CA ALA A 74 13.03 -2.10 -4.16
C ALA A 74 12.47 -1.77 -2.76
N ARG A 75 12.12 -0.49 -2.49
CA ARG A 75 11.56 -0.10 -1.19
C ARG A 75 10.16 -0.66 -1.01
N SER A 76 9.29 -0.52 -1.99
CA SER A 76 7.94 -1.10 -2.00
C SER A 76 7.98 -2.63 -1.88
N SER A 77 8.91 -3.29 -2.56
CA SER A 77 9.13 -4.74 -2.48
C SER A 77 9.55 -5.18 -1.07
N LYS A 78 10.44 -4.44 -0.41
CA LYS A 78 10.84 -4.71 0.99
C LYS A 78 9.69 -4.52 1.97
N VAL A 79 8.90 -3.46 1.81
CA VAL A 79 7.74 -3.19 2.66
C VAL A 79 6.68 -4.28 2.47
N SER A 80 6.42 -4.71 1.24
CA SER A 80 5.46 -5.80 0.98
C SER A 80 5.91 -7.13 1.57
N LEU A 81 7.19 -7.46 1.54
CA LEU A 81 7.77 -8.63 2.21
C LEU A 81 7.56 -8.58 3.73
N LEU A 82 7.86 -7.45 4.35
CA LEU A 82 7.67 -7.28 5.80
C LEU A 82 6.20 -7.39 6.19
N TRP A 83 5.30 -6.81 5.39
CA TRP A 83 3.87 -6.91 5.63
C TRP A 83 3.39 -8.36 5.49
N PHE A 84 3.79 -9.04 4.43
CA PHE A 84 3.46 -10.45 4.23
C PHE A 84 3.99 -11.34 5.37
N ALA A 85 5.23 -11.11 5.83
CA ALA A 85 5.78 -11.81 6.98
C ALA A 85 4.94 -11.56 8.26
N ALA A 86 4.47 -10.34 8.48
CA ALA A 86 3.58 -10.04 9.61
C ALA A 86 2.24 -10.77 9.49
N LEU A 87 1.66 -10.89 8.29
CA LEU A 87 0.45 -11.68 8.05
C LEU A 87 0.69 -13.18 8.30
N LEU A 88 1.81 -13.74 7.87
CA LEU A 88 2.18 -15.13 8.16
C LEU A 88 2.29 -15.37 9.66
N VAL A 89 2.98 -14.47 10.39
CA VAL A 89 3.09 -14.56 11.85
C VAL A 89 1.70 -14.46 12.51
N SER A 90 0.85 -13.54 12.04
CA SER A 90 -0.51 -13.39 12.55
C SER A 90 -1.33 -14.67 12.38
N VAL A 91 -1.29 -15.28 11.21
CA VAL A 91 -1.99 -16.55 10.93
C VAL A 91 -1.41 -17.69 11.74
N PHE A 92 -0.09 -17.73 11.92
CA PHE A 92 0.56 -18.79 12.70
C PHE A 92 0.19 -18.72 14.20
N ILE A 93 0.04 -17.49 14.75
CA ILE A 93 -0.23 -17.31 16.18
C ILE A 93 -1.74 -17.36 16.50
N TRP A 94 -2.58 -16.78 15.65
CA TRP A 94 -4.01 -16.57 15.91
C TRP A 94 -4.96 -17.11 14.85
N GLY A 95 -4.43 -17.66 13.75
CA GLY A 95 -5.24 -18.17 12.66
C GLY A 95 -5.91 -19.49 12.99
N ASP A 96 -7.03 -19.73 12.34
CA ASP A 96 -7.63 -21.06 12.27
C ASP A 96 -6.97 -21.90 11.15
N SER A 97 -7.39 -23.17 11.03
CA SER A 97 -6.82 -24.12 10.06
C SER A 97 -6.96 -23.67 8.60
N TYR A 98 -7.85 -22.73 8.29
CA TYR A 98 -8.14 -22.24 6.94
C TYR A 98 -7.56 -20.85 6.65
N ALA A 99 -7.17 -20.11 7.69
CA ALA A 99 -6.67 -18.74 7.53
C ALA A 99 -5.48 -18.63 6.56
N GLY A 100 -4.62 -19.66 6.54
CA GLY A 100 -3.46 -19.71 5.64
C GLY A 100 -3.81 -19.71 4.15
N VAL A 101 -4.98 -20.26 3.77
CA VAL A 101 -5.44 -20.30 2.37
C VAL A 101 -5.63 -18.88 1.81
N HIS A 102 -6.08 -17.96 2.62
CA HIS A 102 -6.28 -16.58 2.21
C HIS A 102 -4.97 -15.83 1.88
N LEU A 103 -3.83 -16.33 2.38
CA LEU A 103 -2.53 -15.73 2.10
C LEU A 103 -1.91 -16.16 0.76
N VAL A 104 -2.51 -17.10 0.05
CA VAL A 104 -2.01 -17.55 -1.28
C VAL A 104 -1.97 -16.39 -2.27
N TRP A 105 -2.97 -15.50 -2.25
CA TRP A 105 -2.99 -14.31 -3.10
C TRP A 105 -1.86 -13.33 -2.76
N ALA A 106 -1.65 -13.08 -1.48
CA ALA A 106 -0.54 -12.25 -1.02
C ALA A 106 0.81 -12.87 -1.37
N ALA A 107 0.97 -14.19 -1.19
CA ALA A 107 2.18 -14.92 -1.57
C ALA A 107 2.50 -14.77 -3.06
N GLY A 108 1.47 -14.84 -3.92
CA GLY A 108 1.63 -14.66 -5.37
C GLY A 108 2.18 -13.27 -5.73
N VAL A 109 1.52 -12.20 -5.28
CA VAL A 109 1.96 -10.83 -5.62
C VAL A 109 3.27 -10.44 -4.97
N VAL A 110 3.50 -10.83 -3.72
CA VAL A 110 4.77 -10.59 -3.02
C VAL A 110 5.89 -11.41 -3.66
N GLY A 111 5.60 -12.65 -4.11
CA GLY A 111 6.54 -13.47 -4.86
C GLY A 111 6.97 -12.82 -6.16
N ILE A 112 6.03 -12.24 -6.94
CA ILE A 112 6.34 -11.47 -8.15
C ILE A 112 7.21 -10.25 -7.80
N SER A 113 6.82 -9.45 -6.81
CA SER A 113 7.57 -8.26 -6.37
C SER A 113 9.00 -8.64 -5.94
N THR A 114 9.14 -9.75 -5.19
CA THR A 114 10.45 -10.24 -4.75
C THR A 114 11.29 -10.77 -5.91
N GLY A 115 10.67 -11.44 -6.89
CA GLY A 115 11.34 -11.90 -8.11
C GLY A 115 11.89 -10.76 -8.97
N LEU A 116 11.21 -9.62 -8.97
CA LEU A 116 11.64 -8.40 -9.67
C LEU A 116 12.68 -7.59 -8.88
N MET A 117 12.76 -7.78 -7.55
CA MET A 117 13.63 -6.98 -6.67
C MET A 117 15.11 -6.94 -7.09
N PRO A 118 15.76 -8.02 -7.59
CA PRO A 118 17.14 -7.93 -8.04
C PRO A 118 17.37 -6.91 -9.15
N SER A 119 16.42 -6.76 -10.08
CA SER A 119 16.55 -5.76 -11.14
C SER A 119 16.13 -4.36 -10.72
N GLU A 120 15.25 -4.22 -9.72
CA GLU A 120 14.98 -2.94 -9.06
C GLU A 120 16.21 -2.41 -8.30
N LEU A 121 16.92 -3.30 -7.58
CA LEU A 121 18.12 -2.94 -6.80
C LEU A 121 19.28 -2.44 -7.66
N ILE A 122 19.30 -2.76 -8.95
CA ILE A 122 20.24 -2.22 -9.95
C ILE A 122 19.62 -1.15 -10.85
N GLU A 123 18.48 -0.60 -10.44
CA GLU A 123 17.79 0.54 -11.06
C GLU A 123 17.39 0.32 -12.53
N ARG A 124 17.17 -0.93 -12.95
CA ARG A 124 16.71 -1.23 -14.31
C ARG A 124 15.24 -0.93 -14.54
N HIS A 125 14.41 -1.07 -13.49
CA HIS A 125 12.99 -0.71 -13.49
C HIS A 125 12.52 -0.48 -12.06
N MET A 126 11.30 0.00 -11.92
CA MET A 126 10.51 0.07 -10.68
C MET A 126 9.13 -0.52 -10.97
N GLN A 127 8.42 -1.01 -9.94
CA GLN A 127 7.09 -1.60 -10.13
C GLN A 127 6.08 -0.61 -10.71
N GLY A 128 6.19 0.65 -10.32
CA GLY A 128 5.28 1.71 -10.71
C GLY A 128 3.87 1.54 -10.12
N ASP A 129 3.03 2.54 -10.34
CA ASP A 129 1.68 2.63 -9.77
C ASP A 129 0.83 1.37 -9.94
N THR A 130 0.91 0.72 -11.09
CA THR A 130 0.09 -0.46 -11.40
C THR A 130 0.48 -1.66 -10.53
N GLY A 131 1.78 -1.94 -10.40
CA GLY A 131 2.28 -3.07 -9.63
C GLY A 131 2.09 -2.87 -8.14
N VAL A 132 2.51 -1.72 -7.63
CA VAL A 132 2.47 -1.45 -6.19
C VAL A 132 1.05 -1.28 -5.65
N ASN A 133 0.14 -0.63 -6.40
CA ASN A 133 -1.25 -0.50 -5.98
C ASN A 133 -1.95 -1.87 -5.90
N ALA A 134 -1.73 -2.75 -6.88
CA ALA A 134 -2.27 -4.10 -6.85
C ALA A 134 -1.70 -4.90 -5.67
N THR A 135 -0.38 -4.85 -5.45
CA THR A 135 0.26 -5.54 -4.32
C THR A 135 -0.26 -5.03 -2.98
N GLY A 136 -0.35 -3.71 -2.81
CA GLY A 136 -0.87 -3.09 -1.59
C GLY A 136 -2.34 -3.43 -1.35
N ALA A 137 -3.18 -3.40 -2.39
CA ALA A 137 -4.59 -3.76 -2.29
C ALA A 137 -4.77 -5.22 -1.85
N ILE A 138 -4.01 -6.16 -2.42
CA ILE A 138 -4.08 -7.59 -2.06
C ILE A 138 -3.58 -7.82 -0.64
N LEU A 139 -2.48 -7.18 -0.22
CA LEU A 139 -2.00 -7.25 1.17
C LEU A 139 -3.04 -6.70 2.15
N GLY A 140 -3.66 -5.56 1.83
CA GLY A 140 -4.75 -4.98 2.62
C GLY A 140 -5.97 -5.90 2.68
N PHE A 141 -6.35 -6.51 1.56
CA PHE A 141 -7.45 -7.46 1.49
C PHE A 141 -7.17 -8.71 2.33
N CYS A 142 -5.99 -9.32 2.21
CA CYS A 142 -5.59 -10.44 3.05
C CYS A 142 -5.57 -10.06 4.54
N THR A 143 -5.16 -8.83 4.88
CA THR A 143 -5.25 -8.33 6.25
C THR A 143 -6.69 -8.35 6.77
N VAL A 144 -7.67 -7.94 5.95
CA VAL A 144 -9.09 -8.00 6.32
C VAL A 144 -9.56 -9.43 6.52
N LEU A 145 -9.13 -10.37 5.66
CA LEU A 145 -9.55 -11.77 5.73
C LEU A 145 -9.01 -12.52 6.94
N VAL A 146 -7.76 -12.22 7.37
CA VAL A 146 -7.09 -13.00 8.42
C VAL A 146 -7.06 -12.32 9.79
N SER A 147 -7.58 -11.10 9.91
CA SER A 147 -7.50 -10.33 11.15
C SER A 147 -8.85 -10.15 11.82
N THR A 148 -8.84 -10.13 13.14
CA THR A 148 -10.02 -9.79 13.95
C THR A 148 -10.44 -8.33 13.74
N SER A 149 -11.69 -8.00 14.04
CA SER A 149 -12.20 -6.62 13.96
C SER A 149 -11.34 -5.61 14.74
N THR A 150 -10.83 -6.00 15.91
CA THR A 150 -9.96 -5.14 16.72
C THR A 150 -8.66 -4.83 16.00
N ILE A 151 -8.00 -5.84 15.42
CA ILE A 151 -6.76 -5.67 14.64
C ILE A 151 -7.03 -4.81 13.40
N GLN A 152 -8.14 -5.03 12.72
CA GLN A 152 -8.53 -4.22 11.57
C GLN A 152 -8.68 -2.73 11.90
N TRP A 153 -9.26 -2.38 13.07
CA TRP A 153 -9.34 -0.98 13.52
C TRP A 153 -7.97 -0.38 13.80
N ILE A 154 -7.06 -1.15 14.43
CA ILE A 154 -5.68 -0.72 14.67
C ILE A 154 -4.96 -0.49 13.34
N VAL A 155 -5.06 -1.44 12.41
CA VAL A 155 -4.44 -1.33 11.08
C VAL A 155 -5.02 -0.13 10.32
N LEU A 156 -6.33 0.06 10.35
CA LEU A 156 -6.96 1.22 9.70
C LEU A 156 -6.44 2.54 10.27
N ALA A 157 -6.33 2.65 11.61
CA ALA A 157 -5.80 3.85 12.24
C ALA A 157 -4.34 4.12 11.83
N LEU A 158 -3.50 3.08 11.78
CA LEU A 158 -2.11 3.20 11.32
C LEU A 158 -2.04 3.60 9.85
N LEU A 159 -2.81 2.94 8.98
CA LEU A 159 -2.86 3.26 7.55
C LEU A 159 -3.33 4.71 7.32
N ALA A 160 -4.40 5.13 7.99
CA ALA A 160 -4.88 6.51 7.92
C ALA A 160 -3.82 7.49 8.42
N GLY A 161 -3.16 7.19 9.53
CA GLY A 161 -2.09 8.01 10.08
C GLY A 161 -0.92 8.17 9.12
N PHE A 162 -0.43 7.09 8.51
CA PHE A 162 0.65 7.16 7.52
C PHE A 162 0.24 7.91 6.26
N ASN A 163 -0.96 7.66 5.73
CA ASN A 163 -1.45 8.35 4.55
C ASN A 163 -1.60 9.85 4.82
N LEU A 164 -2.15 10.26 5.96
CA LEU A 164 -2.25 11.67 6.35
C LEU A 164 -0.87 12.30 6.61
N ALA A 165 0.05 11.59 7.24
CA ALA A 165 1.40 12.06 7.47
C ALA A 165 2.14 12.33 6.14
N SER A 166 1.88 11.52 5.11
CA SER A 166 2.51 11.68 3.79
C SER A 166 2.15 12.98 3.08
N GLU A 167 0.99 13.58 3.40
CA GLU A 167 0.58 14.88 2.86
C GLU A 167 1.44 16.04 3.39
N ARG A 168 2.05 15.87 4.57
CA ARG A 168 2.86 16.90 5.23
C ARG A 168 4.36 16.60 5.22
N THR A 169 4.73 15.33 5.10
CA THR A 169 6.11 14.88 5.28
C THR A 169 6.48 13.86 4.22
N SER A 170 7.59 14.07 3.53
CA SER A 170 8.12 13.09 2.58
C SER A 170 8.71 11.89 3.31
N PHE A 171 8.17 10.69 3.08
CA PHE A 171 8.74 9.45 3.63
C PHE A 171 10.19 9.23 3.18
N SER A 172 10.53 9.63 1.94
CA SER A 172 11.91 9.53 1.45
C SER A 172 12.86 10.39 2.28
N GLN A 173 12.42 11.58 2.70
CA GLN A 173 13.22 12.45 3.55
C GLN A 173 13.36 11.89 4.97
N VAL A 174 12.27 11.43 5.58
CA VAL A 174 12.30 10.79 6.91
C VAL A 174 13.25 9.58 6.92
N ILE A 175 13.21 8.76 5.85
CA ILE A 175 14.10 7.61 5.72
C ILE A 175 15.56 8.06 5.54
N ALA A 176 15.81 9.09 4.75
CA ALA A 176 17.15 9.61 4.53
C ALA A 176 17.77 10.22 5.81
N ASP A 177 16.96 10.93 6.59
CA ASP A 177 17.40 11.61 7.81
C ASP A 177 17.62 10.65 8.98
N ASN A 178 17.05 9.44 8.94
CA ASN A 178 17.23 8.43 9.97
C ASN A 178 18.31 7.41 9.57
N PRO A 179 19.44 7.29 10.29
CA PRO A 179 20.56 6.41 9.91
C PRO A 179 20.16 4.93 9.81
N LEU A 180 19.28 4.45 10.69
CA LEU A 180 18.83 3.05 10.68
C LEU A 180 17.93 2.77 9.46
N LEU A 181 16.94 3.62 9.23
CA LEU A 181 16.02 3.48 8.10
C LEU A 181 16.78 3.61 6.78
N SER A 182 17.72 4.56 6.69
CA SER A 182 18.56 4.76 5.51
C SER A 182 19.44 3.53 5.21
N ARG A 183 19.99 2.87 6.24
CA ARG A 183 20.75 1.61 6.07
C ARG A 183 19.85 0.50 5.54
N LEU A 184 18.68 0.29 6.13
CA LEU A 184 17.71 -0.73 5.69
C LEU A 184 17.23 -0.47 4.26
N ASP A 185 16.98 0.79 3.92
CA ASP A 185 16.56 1.19 2.58
C ASP A 185 17.63 0.87 1.53
N ARG A 186 18.91 1.05 1.86
CA ARG A 186 20.06 0.77 0.96
C ARG A 186 20.46 -0.70 0.88
N VAL A 187 19.96 -1.56 1.76
CA VAL A 187 20.32 -3.00 1.72
C VAL A 187 20.07 -3.57 0.32
N GLY A 188 21.10 -4.19 -0.25
CA GLY A 188 21.08 -4.85 -1.56
C GLY A 188 21.20 -3.91 -2.77
N ARG A 189 21.19 -2.58 -2.61
CA ARG A 189 21.49 -1.67 -3.73
C ARG A 189 22.96 -1.76 -4.10
N LYS A 190 23.26 -1.78 -5.40
CA LYS A 190 24.63 -1.55 -5.84
C LYS A 190 24.95 -0.08 -5.62
N GLU A 191 26.08 0.19 -4.96
CA GLU A 191 26.66 1.53 -4.97
C GLU A 191 26.97 1.85 -6.43
N SER A 192 26.35 2.92 -6.95
CA SER A 192 26.77 3.49 -8.23
C SER A 192 28.18 4.00 -8.02
N ASN A 193 29.16 3.31 -8.59
CA ASN A 193 30.49 3.86 -8.73
C ASN A 193 30.37 5.06 -9.66
N ALA A 194 30.22 6.27 -9.05
CA ALA A 194 30.33 7.56 -9.73
C ALA A 194 31.79 7.85 -10.02
#